data_acead799b4c5ca71b6c3744c63b62faa
#
_entry.id   acead799b4c5ca71b6c3744c63b62faa
#
_cell.length_a   1.000
_cell.length_b   1.000
_cell.length_c   1.000
_cell.angle_alpha   90.00
_cell.angle_beta   90.00
_cell.angle_gamma   90.00
#
_symmetry.space_group_name_H-M   'P 1'
#
loop_
_entity.id
_entity.type
_entity.pdbx_description
1 polymer ?
#
loop_
_entity_poly.entity_id
_entity_poly.type
_entity_poly.pdbx_seq_one_letter_code
_entity_poly.pdbx_strand_id
1 'polypeptide(L)'
;MQSQASKASWAMIPRQVKFEWNDSPLHWIPQDPLASHGVNHFSFTLVRGEYFFCRMFNKALPLIEDEKLRADTKIFIRQEAIHSQAHKGSIDAYLVRYGVDVEKQYKRVVNLFDHVLADKPLGFKLPKSWQRPWLNARVGLVAAAEHFTSAIGQYVLTRSDWEARGGDPVVSDLFTWHSAEEVEHRTVAYDVYQHISGSYLLRIAVMAVTAPIFTYLMAAGTVQLAQDDPLIPKQQKSLWRPAFWKAWHRSDLNGYMPGPVWFFTTSLRFFKPNYHPFYEASTELAQSYLAQSAGVLAHQQKAETLTQVQS
;
A
#
# COMPACT_ATOMS: atom_id res chain seq x y z
N MET A 1 -13.59 3.06 32.68
CA MET A 1 -13.59 1.61 32.46
C MET A 1 -14.17 1.38 31.07
N GLN A 2 -13.32 1.40 30.04
CA GLN A 2 -13.72 0.98 28.69
C GLN A 2 -13.60 -0.54 28.66
N SER A 3 -14.71 -1.20 28.32
CA SER A 3 -14.77 -2.65 28.15
C SER A 3 -13.66 -3.08 27.18
N GLN A 4 -12.89 -4.09 27.56
CA GLN A 4 -12.13 -4.89 26.64
C GLN A 4 -13.15 -5.56 25.69
N ALA A 5 -13.49 -4.86 24.59
CA ALA A 5 -14.09 -5.51 23.46
C ALA A 5 -13.09 -6.63 23.08
N SER A 6 -13.55 -7.87 23.17
CA SER A 6 -12.78 -9.05 22.83
C SER A 6 -12.06 -8.75 21.51
N LYS A 7 -10.74 -8.86 21.50
CA LYS A 7 -9.96 -8.96 20.27
C LYS A 7 -10.43 -10.25 19.59
N ALA A 8 -11.52 -10.18 18.85
CA ALA A 8 -11.91 -11.25 17.95
C ALA A 8 -10.72 -11.38 16.99
N SER A 9 -9.96 -12.45 17.15
CA SER A 9 -8.83 -12.76 16.30
C SER A 9 -9.44 -13.21 14.96
N TRP A 10 -9.57 -12.25 14.02
CA TRP A 10 -9.79 -12.65 12.64
C TRP A 10 -8.52 -13.32 12.10
N ALA A 11 -8.69 -14.40 11.36
CA ALA A 11 -7.57 -15.06 10.72
C ALA A 11 -7.18 -14.27 9.46
N MET A 12 -5.94 -13.80 9.42
CA MET A 12 -5.34 -13.32 8.17
C MET A 12 -5.11 -14.51 7.25
N ILE A 13 -5.56 -14.42 6.00
CA ILE A 13 -5.45 -15.51 5.02
C ILE A 13 -4.80 -14.94 3.76
N PRO A 14 -3.57 -15.37 3.39
CA PRO A 14 -2.97 -14.97 2.12
C PRO A 14 -3.78 -15.52 0.94
N ARG A 15 -4.35 -14.64 0.13
CA ARG A 15 -5.19 -15.01 -1.02
C ARG A 15 -4.43 -14.77 -2.31
N GLN A 16 -4.27 -15.82 -3.10
CA GLN A 16 -3.81 -15.68 -4.47
C GLN A 16 -4.92 -15.07 -5.32
N VAL A 17 -4.55 -14.26 -6.31
CA VAL A 17 -5.48 -13.60 -7.22
C VAL A 17 -5.11 -13.85 -8.67
N LYS A 18 -6.10 -13.76 -9.54
CA LYS A 18 -5.92 -13.83 -10.98
C LYS A 18 -6.71 -12.70 -11.65
N PHE A 19 -6.00 -11.85 -12.40
CA PHE A 19 -6.57 -10.75 -13.17
C PHE A 19 -6.28 -10.93 -14.66
N GLU A 20 -7.26 -10.58 -15.50
CA GLU A 20 -7.14 -10.57 -16.95
C GLU A 20 -7.16 -9.10 -17.44
N TRP A 21 -6.04 -8.62 -17.93
CA TRP A 21 -5.81 -7.18 -18.19
C TRP A 21 -6.18 -6.75 -19.63
N ASN A 22 -6.74 -7.60 -20.46
CA ASN A 22 -6.83 -7.41 -21.91
C ASN A 22 -7.57 -6.13 -22.32
N ASP A 23 -8.61 -5.74 -21.61
CA ASP A 23 -9.53 -4.66 -21.98
C ASP A 23 -9.46 -3.45 -21.05
N SER A 24 -8.64 -3.50 -19.99
CA SER A 24 -8.56 -2.40 -19.00
C SER A 24 -8.00 -1.11 -19.61
N PRO A 25 -8.73 0.02 -19.55
CA PRO A 25 -8.31 1.29 -20.13
C PRO A 25 -7.32 2.04 -19.23
N LEU A 26 -6.42 2.87 -19.81
CA LEU A 26 -5.49 3.68 -19.01
C LEU A 26 -6.20 4.62 -18.03
N HIS A 27 -7.29 5.23 -18.47
CA HIS A 27 -8.17 6.08 -17.65
C HIS A 27 -9.33 5.24 -17.09
N TRP A 28 -8.99 4.29 -16.27
CA TRP A 28 -9.94 3.34 -15.71
C TRP A 28 -10.93 3.96 -14.70
N ILE A 29 -10.66 5.19 -14.21
CA ILE A 29 -11.61 6.09 -13.56
C ILE A 29 -12.00 7.16 -14.61
N PRO A 30 -13.06 6.94 -15.42
CA PRO A 30 -13.32 7.78 -16.59
C PRO A 30 -13.67 9.23 -16.24
N GLN A 31 -14.19 9.49 -15.04
CA GLN A 31 -14.53 10.83 -14.56
C GLN A 31 -13.32 11.62 -14.05
N ASP A 32 -12.21 10.92 -13.74
CA ASP A 32 -10.99 11.56 -13.22
C ASP A 32 -9.72 10.87 -13.75
N PRO A 33 -9.24 11.24 -14.96
CA PRO A 33 -7.99 10.72 -15.51
C PRO A 33 -6.76 10.95 -14.62
N LEU A 34 -6.73 12.05 -13.85
CA LEU A 34 -5.63 12.30 -12.91
C LEU A 34 -5.63 11.29 -11.76
N ALA A 35 -6.81 10.95 -11.22
CA ALA A 35 -6.94 9.90 -10.22
C ALA A 35 -6.53 8.53 -10.79
N SER A 36 -6.89 8.20 -12.04
CA SER A 36 -6.40 6.98 -12.71
C SER A 36 -4.88 6.91 -12.70
N HIS A 37 -4.19 8.00 -13.05
CA HIS A 37 -2.72 8.05 -13.00
C HIS A 37 -2.18 7.94 -11.57
N GLY A 38 -2.83 8.59 -10.59
CA GLY A 38 -2.41 8.53 -9.19
C GLY A 38 -2.48 7.11 -8.63
N VAL A 39 -3.59 6.43 -8.85
CA VAL A 39 -3.79 5.05 -8.39
C VAL A 39 -2.90 4.08 -9.18
N ASN A 40 -2.76 4.23 -10.50
CA ASN A 40 -1.83 3.44 -11.30
C ASN A 40 -0.37 3.59 -10.83
N HIS A 41 0.06 4.82 -10.47
CA HIS A 41 1.41 5.03 -9.93
C HIS A 41 1.60 4.31 -8.59
N PHE A 42 0.55 4.18 -7.79
CA PHE A 42 0.65 3.48 -6.50
C PHE A 42 1.16 2.05 -6.67
N SER A 43 0.80 1.34 -7.75
CA SER A 43 1.35 0.00 -8.05
C SER A 43 2.89 -0.02 -8.07
N PHE A 44 3.55 1.00 -8.63
CA PHE A 44 5.02 1.07 -8.62
C PHE A 44 5.59 1.22 -7.22
N THR A 45 4.92 2.00 -6.38
CA THR A 45 5.33 2.19 -4.98
C THR A 45 5.12 0.91 -4.17
N LEU A 46 3.99 0.23 -4.35
CA LEU A 46 3.64 -1.03 -3.69
C LEU A 46 4.65 -2.14 -4.04
N VAL A 47 4.91 -2.41 -5.32
CA VAL A 47 5.84 -3.48 -5.73
C VAL A 47 7.19 -3.40 -5.00
N ARG A 48 7.75 -2.23 -4.85
CA ARG A 48 9.07 -2.07 -4.19
C ARG A 48 8.96 -1.88 -2.69
N GLY A 49 7.91 -1.21 -2.23
CA GLY A 49 7.63 -0.99 -0.81
C GLY A 49 7.37 -2.31 -0.08
N GLU A 50 6.46 -3.12 -0.59
CA GLU A 50 6.09 -4.41 0.00
C GLU A 50 7.24 -5.42 -0.05
N TYR A 51 8.01 -5.43 -1.13
CA TYR A 51 9.25 -6.21 -1.16
C TYR A 51 10.24 -5.75 -0.07
N PHE A 52 10.35 -4.44 0.17
CA PHE A 52 11.13 -3.91 1.28
C PHE A 52 10.53 -4.33 2.63
N PHE A 53 9.21 -4.32 2.81
CA PHE A 53 8.53 -4.79 4.02
C PHE A 53 8.88 -6.25 4.31
N CYS A 54 8.74 -7.12 3.33
CA CYS A 54 9.15 -8.53 3.44
C CYS A 54 10.60 -8.67 3.93
N ARG A 55 11.56 -7.91 3.37
CA ARG A 55 12.96 -7.93 3.79
C ARG A 55 13.14 -7.48 5.24
N MET A 56 12.45 -6.43 5.67
CA MET A 56 12.56 -5.90 7.04
C MET A 56 11.96 -6.85 8.06
N PHE A 57 10.80 -7.43 7.77
CA PHE A 57 10.16 -8.36 8.68
C PHE A 57 10.89 -9.72 8.77
N ASN A 58 11.46 -10.22 7.68
CA ASN A 58 12.36 -11.38 7.74
C ASN A 58 13.57 -11.15 8.68
N LYS A 59 14.11 -9.91 8.72
CA LYS A 59 15.17 -9.55 9.67
C LYS A 59 14.67 -9.34 11.09
N ALA A 60 13.43 -8.95 11.27
CA ALA A 60 12.80 -8.78 12.57
C ALA A 60 12.37 -10.12 13.21
N LEU A 61 11.98 -11.12 12.40
CA LEU A 61 11.47 -12.41 12.88
C LEU A 61 12.31 -13.08 14.00
N PRO A 62 13.66 -13.11 13.93
CA PRO A 62 14.46 -13.69 15.02
C PRO A 62 14.40 -12.90 16.33
N LEU A 63 13.86 -11.69 16.32
CA LEU A 63 13.77 -10.78 17.45
C LEU A 63 12.39 -10.77 18.10
N ILE A 64 11.43 -11.46 17.51
CA ILE A 64 10.05 -11.56 18.00
C ILE A 64 9.97 -12.78 18.91
N GLU A 65 9.77 -12.55 20.21
CA GLU A 65 9.65 -13.60 21.22
C GLU A 65 8.23 -14.15 21.34
N ASP A 66 7.22 -13.30 21.12
CA ASP A 66 5.81 -13.69 21.11
C ASP A 66 5.50 -14.60 19.91
N GLU A 67 5.07 -15.85 20.20
CA GLU A 67 4.83 -16.87 19.18
C GLU A 67 3.67 -16.50 18.25
N LYS A 68 2.60 -15.87 18.79
CA LYS A 68 1.46 -15.43 17.99
C LYS A 68 1.87 -14.31 17.05
N LEU A 69 2.55 -13.29 17.55
CA LEU A 69 3.04 -12.19 16.72
C LEU A 69 4.02 -12.69 15.66
N ARG A 70 4.87 -13.66 15.99
CA ARG A 70 5.78 -14.30 15.02
C ARG A 70 5.02 -15.06 13.93
N ALA A 71 3.93 -15.76 14.27
CA ALA A 71 3.07 -16.43 13.29
C ALA A 71 2.34 -15.41 12.40
N ASP A 72 1.74 -14.38 12.98
CA ASP A 72 1.06 -13.31 12.26
C ASP A 72 2.03 -12.57 11.32
N THR A 73 3.27 -12.34 11.76
CA THR A 73 4.34 -11.72 10.92
C THR A 73 4.68 -12.59 9.70
N LYS A 74 4.68 -13.92 9.83
CA LYS A 74 4.92 -14.82 8.68
C LYS A 74 3.77 -14.77 7.68
N ILE A 75 2.53 -14.64 8.15
CA ILE A 75 1.35 -14.49 7.30
C ILE A 75 1.41 -13.14 6.57
N PHE A 76 1.70 -12.07 7.30
CA PHE A 76 1.91 -10.74 6.75
C PHE A 76 2.94 -10.75 5.59
N ILE A 77 4.13 -11.33 5.80
CA ILE A 77 5.15 -11.43 4.76
C ILE A 77 4.62 -12.15 3.50
N ARG A 78 3.72 -13.14 3.66
CA ARG A 78 3.12 -13.84 2.52
C ARG A 78 2.10 -12.96 1.78
N GLN A 79 1.24 -12.23 2.50
CA GLN A 79 0.29 -11.29 1.90
C GLN A 79 1.05 -10.22 1.11
N GLU A 80 2.04 -9.57 1.71
CA GLU A 80 2.87 -8.56 1.05
C GLU A 80 3.57 -9.06 -0.21
N ALA A 81 4.07 -10.31 -0.19
CA ALA A 81 4.67 -10.90 -1.38
C ALA A 81 3.65 -11.14 -2.51
N ILE A 82 2.41 -11.50 -2.19
CA ILE A 82 1.33 -11.67 -3.16
C ILE A 82 0.90 -10.31 -3.71
N HIS A 83 0.74 -9.29 -2.87
CA HIS A 83 0.42 -7.92 -3.25
C HIS A 83 1.45 -7.39 -4.26
N SER A 84 2.73 -7.46 -3.91
CA SER A 84 3.83 -7.06 -4.78
C SER A 84 3.79 -7.76 -6.15
N GLN A 85 3.48 -9.05 -6.19
CA GLN A 85 3.37 -9.81 -7.45
C GLN A 85 2.13 -9.41 -8.25
N ALA A 86 0.97 -9.22 -7.62
CA ALA A 86 -0.26 -8.80 -8.29
C ALA A 86 -0.09 -7.42 -8.94
N HIS A 87 0.47 -6.45 -8.22
CA HIS A 87 0.77 -5.12 -8.75
C HIS A 87 1.85 -5.15 -9.83
N LYS A 88 2.87 -6.02 -9.71
CA LYS A 88 3.84 -6.22 -10.78
C LYS A 88 3.17 -6.77 -12.03
N GLY A 89 2.26 -7.73 -11.88
CA GLY A 89 1.45 -8.26 -12.99
C GLY A 89 0.64 -7.17 -13.70
N SER A 90 0.02 -6.25 -12.95
CA SER A 90 -0.70 -5.11 -13.54
C SER A 90 0.24 -4.16 -14.32
N ILE A 91 1.43 -3.89 -13.81
CA ILE A 91 2.41 -3.04 -14.50
C ILE A 91 2.83 -3.71 -15.81
N ASP A 92 3.24 -4.97 -15.76
CA ASP A 92 3.81 -5.71 -16.89
C ASP A 92 2.77 -5.97 -17.99
N ALA A 93 1.52 -6.31 -17.65
CA ALA A 93 0.50 -6.71 -18.60
C ALA A 93 -0.48 -5.57 -18.99
N TYR A 94 -0.67 -4.58 -18.13
CA TYR A 94 -1.63 -3.49 -18.33
C TYR A 94 -0.94 -2.16 -18.68
N LEU A 95 -0.11 -1.61 -17.79
CA LEU A 95 0.45 -0.27 -17.98
C LEU A 95 1.46 -0.19 -19.13
N VAL A 96 2.24 -1.26 -19.36
CA VAL A 96 3.20 -1.35 -20.48
C VAL A 96 2.51 -1.20 -21.83
N ARG A 97 1.28 -1.69 -22.01
CA ARG A 97 0.52 -1.56 -23.26
C ARG A 97 0.25 -0.10 -23.64
N TYR A 98 0.20 0.80 -22.67
CA TYR A 98 0.00 2.23 -22.87
C TYR A 98 1.31 3.02 -23.01
N GLY A 99 2.43 2.33 -23.21
CA GLY A 99 3.73 2.98 -23.40
C GLY A 99 4.32 3.60 -22.14
N VAL A 100 3.86 3.18 -20.95
CA VAL A 100 4.41 3.66 -19.69
C VAL A 100 5.87 3.24 -19.56
N ASP A 101 6.77 4.22 -19.39
CA ASP A 101 8.19 3.99 -19.12
C ASP A 101 8.38 3.47 -17.69
N VAL A 102 8.41 2.14 -17.57
CA VAL A 102 8.50 1.42 -16.31
C VAL A 102 9.77 1.75 -15.53
N GLU A 103 10.92 1.86 -16.20
CA GLU A 103 12.20 2.17 -15.57
C GLU A 103 12.18 3.58 -14.96
N LYS A 104 11.67 4.55 -15.69
CA LYS A 104 11.53 5.92 -15.24
C LYS A 104 10.60 6.01 -14.02
N GLN A 105 9.49 5.25 -14.01
CA GLN A 105 8.57 5.21 -12.87
C GLN A 105 9.22 4.61 -11.62
N TYR A 106 9.98 3.52 -11.74
CA TYR A 106 10.65 2.89 -10.61
C TYR A 106 11.82 3.69 -10.04
N LYS A 107 12.45 4.60 -10.80
CA LYS A 107 13.70 5.25 -10.43
C LYS A 107 13.70 5.84 -9.02
N ARG A 108 12.64 6.58 -8.63
CA ARG A 108 12.56 7.20 -7.29
C ARG A 108 12.35 6.16 -6.19
N VAL A 109 11.48 5.19 -6.46
CA VAL A 109 11.10 4.15 -5.52
C VAL A 109 12.28 3.22 -5.25
N VAL A 110 12.99 2.79 -6.30
CA VAL A 110 14.24 2.01 -6.20
C VAL A 110 15.30 2.77 -5.43
N ASN A 111 15.50 4.07 -5.75
CA ASN A 111 16.48 4.87 -5.02
C ASN A 111 16.17 4.91 -3.51
N LEU A 112 14.90 5.07 -3.13
CA LEU A 112 14.51 5.08 -1.73
C LEU A 112 14.76 3.73 -1.05
N PHE A 113 14.18 2.64 -1.58
CA PHE A 113 14.16 1.35 -0.88
C PHE A 113 15.45 0.53 -1.03
N ASP A 114 16.15 0.65 -2.15
CA ASP A 114 17.32 -0.18 -2.44
C ASP A 114 18.66 0.55 -2.21
N HIS A 115 18.64 1.88 -2.06
CA HIS A 115 19.86 2.66 -1.77
C HIS A 115 19.76 3.41 -0.44
N VAL A 116 18.76 4.27 -0.24
CA VAL A 116 18.65 5.08 1.00
C VAL A 116 18.32 4.20 2.20
N LEU A 117 17.36 3.28 2.07
CA LEU A 117 16.90 2.40 3.15
C LEU A 117 17.59 1.02 3.16
N ALA A 118 18.66 0.85 2.39
CA ALA A 118 19.45 -0.38 2.35
C ALA A 118 20.12 -0.72 3.70
N ASP A 119 20.67 -1.91 3.81
CA ASP A 119 21.53 -2.28 4.95
C ASP A 119 22.83 -1.46 5.01
N LYS A 120 23.26 -1.02 3.84
CA LYS A 120 24.36 -0.07 3.67
C LYS A 120 23.76 1.20 3.05
N PRO A 121 23.17 2.11 3.85
CA PRO A 121 22.52 3.29 3.32
C PRO A 121 23.49 4.10 2.46
N LEU A 122 23.11 4.40 1.23
CA LEU A 122 23.94 5.08 0.23
C LEU A 122 25.33 4.44 0.02
N GLY A 123 25.45 3.13 0.25
CA GLY A 123 26.71 2.37 0.14
C GLY A 123 27.57 2.37 1.42
N PHE A 124 27.24 3.15 2.45
CA PHE A 124 28.03 3.23 3.68
C PHE A 124 27.77 2.05 4.62
N LYS A 125 28.84 1.37 5.04
CA LYS A 125 28.77 0.28 6.03
C LYS A 125 28.54 0.87 7.42
N LEU A 126 27.40 0.54 8.05
CA LEU A 126 27.10 0.97 9.41
C LEU A 126 27.94 0.23 10.45
N PRO A 127 28.45 0.94 11.50
CA PRO A 127 29.05 0.31 12.66
C PRO A 127 28.10 -0.69 13.31
N LYS A 128 28.62 -1.74 13.98
CA LYS A 128 27.80 -2.77 14.63
C LYS A 128 26.76 -2.18 15.60
N SER A 129 27.16 -1.15 16.38
CA SER A 129 26.28 -0.44 17.32
C SER A 129 25.07 0.26 16.67
N TRP A 130 25.15 0.61 15.37
CA TRP A 130 24.10 1.29 14.64
C TRP A 130 23.19 0.33 13.85
N GLN A 131 23.57 -0.93 13.69
CA GLN A 131 22.79 -1.88 12.88
C GLN A 131 21.41 -2.16 13.49
N ARG A 132 21.33 -2.32 14.81
CA ARG A 132 20.04 -2.54 15.50
C ARG A 132 19.17 -1.29 15.51
N PRO A 133 19.64 -0.08 15.89
CA PRO A 133 18.88 1.16 15.74
C PRO A 133 18.38 1.39 14.31
N TRP A 134 19.21 1.10 13.29
CA TRP A 134 18.83 1.21 11.89
C TRP A 134 17.73 0.23 11.49
N LEU A 135 17.76 -1.03 11.96
CA LEU A 135 16.67 -1.98 11.76
C LEU A 135 15.38 -1.48 12.44
N ASN A 136 15.45 -1.02 13.68
CA ASN A 136 14.30 -0.49 14.41
C ASN A 136 13.66 0.71 13.69
N ALA A 137 14.49 1.62 13.16
CA ALA A 137 14.00 2.77 12.38
C ALA A 137 13.28 2.32 11.10
N ARG A 138 13.84 1.33 10.37
CA ARG A 138 13.22 0.80 9.15
C ARG A 138 11.92 0.02 9.43
N VAL A 139 11.87 -0.78 10.49
CA VAL A 139 10.61 -1.43 10.92
C VAL A 139 9.58 -0.39 11.36
N GLY A 140 10.02 0.67 12.05
CA GLY A 140 9.14 1.81 12.37
C GLY A 140 8.62 2.53 11.12
N LEU A 141 9.45 2.64 10.07
CA LEU A 141 9.03 3.20 8.78
C LEU A 141 8.00 2.31 8.10
N VAL A 142 8.16 0.97 8.15
CA VAL A 142 7.11 0.04 7.65
C VAL A 142 5.82 0.25 8.44
N ALA A 143 5.87 0.31 9.78
CA ALA A 143 4.67 0.58 10.59
C ALA A 143 3.99 1.93 10.27
N ALA A 144 4.77 2.95 9.88
CA ALA A 144 4.24 4.23 9.44
C ALA A 144 3.64 4.18 8.02
N ALA A 145 4.21 3.38 7.12
CA ALA A 145 3.66 3.14 5.79
C ALA A 145 2.35 2.33 5.89
N GLU A 146 2.33 1.27 6.70
CA GLU A 146 1.16 0.44 7.00
C GLU A 146 -0.01 1.22 7.62
N HIS A 147 0.29 2.26 8.37
CA HIS A 147 -0.76 3.19 8.82
C HIS A 147 -1.44 3.88 7.62
N PHE A 148 -0.69 4.26 6.59
CA PHE A 148 -1.28 4.86 5.40
C PHE A 148 -2.02 3.84 4.55
N THR A 149 -1.44 2.64 4.31
CA THR A 149 -2.06 1.63 3.44
C THR A 149 -3.37 1.13 4.04
N SER A 150 -3.40 0.84 5.35
CA SER A 150 -4.63 0.46 6.05
C SER A 150 -5.69 1.57 6.08
N ALA A 151 -5.27 2.84 6.26
CA ALA A 151 -6.19 3.97 6.20
C ALA A 151 -6.69 4.24 4.76
N ILE A 152 -5.85 4.04 3.73
CA ILE A 152 -6.25 4.03 2.32
C ILE A 152 -7.24 2.89 2.09
N GLY A 153 -6.99 1.70 2.65
CA GLY A 153 -7.90 0.56 2.58
C GLY A 153 -9.31 0.92 3.10
N GLN A 154 -9.39 1.53 4.27
CA GLN A 154 -10.66 2.03 4.80
C GLN A 154 -11.31 3.09 3.90
N TYR A 155 -10.51 4.01 3.34
CA TYR A 155 -11.00 5.01 2.40
C TYR A 155 -11.59 4.37 1.14
N VAL A 156 -10.89 3.41 0.55
CA VAL A 156 -11.32 2.69 -0.65
C VAL A 156 -12.64 1.94 -0.38
N LEU A 157 -12.68 1.16 0.70
CA LEU A 157 -13.86 0.36 1.08
C LEU A 157 -15.10 1.19 1.42
N THR A 158 -14.94 2.48 1.77
CA THR A 158 -16.07 3.32 2.21
C THR A 158 -16.42 4.49 1.30
N ARG A 159 -15.53 4.90 0.39
CA ARG A 159 -15.69 6.14 -0.38
C ARG A 159 -15.48 6.00 -1.88
N SER A 160 -14.63 5.05 -2.32
CA SER A 160 -14.18 5.10 -3.73
C SER A 160 -15.24 4.60 -4.69
N ASP A 161 -15.89 3.47 -4.40
CA ASP A 161 -16.99 2.89 -5.20
C ASP A 161 -16.75 3.04 -6.72
N TRP A 162 -15.52 2.73 -7.15
CA TRP A 162 -15.06 2.99 -8.52
C TRP A 162 -15.90 2.28 -9.57
N GLU A 163 -16.24 1.00 -9.33
CA GLU A 163 -16.99 0.19 -10.28
C GLU A 163 -18.42 0.73 -10.49
N ALA A 164 -19.14 1.07 -9.42
CA ALA A 164 -20.47 1.66 -9.52
C ALA A 164 -20.46 3.03 -10.22
N ARG A 165 -19.31 3.69 -10.27
CA ARG A 165 -19.09 4.94 -11.01
C ARG A 165 -18.56 4.74 -12.42
N GLY A 166 -18.60 3.50 -12.95
CA GLY A 166 -18.14 3.17 -14.30
C GLY A 166 -16.63 3.02 -14.44
N GLY A 167 -15.92 2.82 -13.33
CA GLY A 167 -14.52 2.41 -13.35
C GLY A 167 -14.35 0.99 -13.89
N ASP A 168 -13.16 0.71 -14.42
CA ASP A 168 -12.85 -0.64 -14.91
C ASP A 168 -12.91 -1.67 -13.77
N PRO A 169 -13.68 -2.75 -13.91
CA PRO A 169 -13.91 -3.71 -12.83
C PRO A 169 -12.62 -4.46 -12.42
N VAL A 170 -11.72 -4.74 -13.38
CA VAL A 170 -10.49 -5.50 -13.11
C VAL A 170 -9.51 -4.67 -12.29
N VAL A 171 -9.29 -3.41 -12.69
CA VAL A 171 -8.40 -2.49 -11.96
C VAL A 171 -9.04 -2.11 -10.61
N SER A 172 -10.35 -1.89 -10.57
CA SER A 172 -11.08 -1.62 -9.33
C SER A 172 -10.93 -2.78 -8.34
N ASP A 173 -11.08 -4.04 -8.79
CA ASP A 173 -10.94 -5.21 -7.92
C ASP A 173 -9.50 -5.38 -7.42
N LEU A 174 -8.47 -5.18 -8.27
CA LEU A 174 -7.08 -5.24 -7.82
C LEU A 174 -6.84 -4.33 -6.61
N PHE A 175 -7.22 -3.06 -6.72
CA PHE A 175 -6.96 -2.09 -5.64
C PHE A 175 -7.89 -2.26 -4.45
N THR A 176 -9.12 -2.71 -4.64
CA THR A 176 -10.06 -2.93 -3.52
C THR A 176 -9.73 -4.23 -2.77
N TRP A 177 -9.34 -5.31 -3.47
CA TRP A 177 -8.84 -6.54 -2.87
C TRP A 177 -7.59 -6.26 -2.02
N HIS A 178 -6.59 -5.60 -2.59
CA HIS A 178 -5.39 -5.18 -1.87
C HIS A 178 -5.76 -4.35 -0.63
N SER A 179 -6.58 -3.31 -0.81
CA SER A 179 -7.05 -2.45 0.28
C SER A 179 -7.75 -3.22 1.41
N ALA A 180 -8.48 -4.27 1.08
CA ALA A 180 -9.15 -5.10 2.08
C ALA A 180 -8.15 -5.99 2.85
N GLU A 181 -7.12 -6.54 2.19
CA GLU A 181 -6.04 -7.28 2.88
C GLU A 181 -5.17 -6.34 3.75
N GLU A 182 -4.93 -5.08 3.34
CA GLU A 182 -4.29 -4.06 4.19
C GLU A 182 -5.06 -3.81 5.49
N VAL A 183 -6.39 -3.82 5.43
CA VAL A 183 -7.23 -3.72 6.63
C VAL A 183 -7.11 -4.97 7.50
N GLU A 184 -6.98 -6.17 6.93
CA GLU A 184 -6.81 -7.40 7.70
C GLU A 184 -5.52 -7.38 8.54
N HIS A 185 -4.38 -6.99 7.96
CA HIS A 185 -3.09 -7.08 8.64
C HIS A 185 -2.61 -5.77 9.29
N ARG A 186 -3.44 -4.74 9.34
CA ARG A 186 -3.11 -3.38 9.80
C ARG A 186 -2.39 -3.26 11.15
N THR A 187 -2.52 -4.24 12.04
CA THR A 187 -1.87 -4.18 13.36
C THR A 187 -0.48 -4.78 13.37
N VAL A 188 -0.17 -5.71 12.46
CA VAL A 188 1.04 -6.54 12.52
C VAL A 188 2.31 -5.71 12.52
N ALA A 189 2.44 -4.79 11.58
CA ALA A 189 3.64 -3.96 11.47
C ALA A 189 3.85 -3.08 12.70
N TYR A 190 2.78 -2.51 13.24
CA TYR A 190 2.83 -1.71 14.45
C TYR A 190 3.19 -2.56 15.68
N ASP A 191 2.59 -3.73 15.83
CA ASP A 191 2.84 -4.63 16.96
C ASP A 191 4.28 -5.15 16.94
N VAL A 192 4.83 -5.50 15.78
CA VAL A 192 6.26 -5.85 15.63
C VAL A 192 7.15 -4.67 16.02
N TYR A 193 6.84 -3.45 15.56
CA TYR A 193 7.59 -2.27 15.97
C TYR A 193 7.56 -2.05 17.48
N GLN A 194 6.39 -2.17 18.11
CA GLN A 194 6.25 -2.05 19.56
C GLN A 194 7.04 -3.13 20.31
N HIS A 195 7.03 -4.37 19.81
CA HIS A 195 7.72 -5.50 20.41
C HIS A 195 9.25 -5.34 20.37
N ILE A 196 9.82 -4.92 19.22
CA ILE A 196 11.28 -4.87 19.04
C ILE A 196 11.93 -3.54 19.45
N SER A 197 11.17 -2.45 19.51
CA SER A 197 11.66 -1.10 19.81
C SER A 197 10.83 -0.39 20.87
N GLY A 198 9.50 -0.28 20.69
CA GLY A 198 8.57 0.41 21.59
C GLY A 198 8.82 1.90 21.78
N SER A 199 9.81 2.47 21.08
CA SER A 199 10.20 3.87 21.27
C SER A 199 9.19 4.84 20.66
N TYR A 200 8.47 5.57 21.52
CA TYR A 200 7.52 6.60 21.10
C TYR A 200 8.18 7.71 20.27
N LEU A 201 9.35 8.19 20.70
CA LEU A 201 10.08 9.26 19.98
C LEU A 201 10.51 8.82 18.61
N LEU A 202 11.03 7.58 18.46
CA LEU A 202 11.38 7.03 17.16
C LEU A 202 10.13 6.87 16.27
N ARG A 203 8.99 6.43 16.83
CA ARG A 203 7.71 6.34 16.11
C ARG A 203 7.29 7.68 15.52
N ILE A 204 7.36 8.75 16.31
CA ILE A 204 7.06 10.12 15.84
C ILE A 204 8.04 10.55 14.74
N ALA A 205 9.33 10.34 14.98
CA ALA A 205 10.37 10.74 14.02
C ALA A 205 10.21 10.03 12.66
N VAL A 206 9.96 8.72 12.66
CA VAL A 206 9.75 7.99 11.40
C VAL A 206 8.48 8.44 10.68
N MET A 207 7.38 8.72 11.38
CA MET A 207 6.16 9.24 10.73
C MET A 207 6.39 10.65 10.16
N ALA A 208 7.09 11.53 10.89
CA ALA A 208 7.42 12.88 10.42
C ALA A 208 8.25 12.87 9.13
N VAL A 209 9.02 11.80 8.89
CA VAL A 209 9.79 11.59 7.66
C VAL A 209 8.95 10.84 6.61
N THR A 210 8.21 9.81 7.01
CA THR A 210 7.43 8.96 6.09
C THR A 210 6.31 9.74 5.42
N ALA A 211 5.56 10.55 6.16
CA ALA A 211 4.39 11.25 5.63
C ALA A 211 4.73 12.19 4.44
N PRO A 212 5.72 13.10 4.53
CA PRO A 212 6.07 13.95 3.40
C PRO A 212 6.70 13.17 2.24
N ILE A 213 7.51 12.12 2.51
CA ILE A 213 8.11 11.28 1.46
C ILE A 213 7.03 10.51 0.73
N PHE A 214 6.09 9.89 1.43
CA PHE A 214 4.99 9.14 0.84
C PHE A 214 4.11 10.07 -0.04
N THR A 215 3.71 11.22 0.49
CA THR A 215 2.95 12.23 -0.25
C THR A 215 3.70 12.71 -1.51
N TYR A 216 5.01 12.96 -1.38
CA TYR A 216 5.86 13.35 -2.51
C TYR A 216 5.96 12.25 -3.57
N LEU A 217 6.16 10.98 -3.19
CA LEU A 217 6.23 9.86 -4.13
C LEU A 217 4.94 9.76 -4.92
N MET A 218 3.79 9.80 -4.25
CA MET A 218 2.48 9.77 -4.89
C MET A 218 2.30 10.95 -5.86
N ALA A 219 2.59 12.17 -5.42
CA ALA A 219 2.46 13.36 -6.25
C ALA A 219 3.39 13.34 -7.47
N ALA A 220 4.67 13.03 -7.25
CA ALA A 220 5.69 13.03 -8.29
C ALA A 220 5.46 11.94 -9.34
N GLY A 221 5.02 10.76 -8.90
CA GLY A 221 4.70 9.66 -9.80
C GLY A 221 3.43 9.92 -10.61
N THR A 222 2.39 10.46 -9.99
CA THR A 222 1.17 10.90 -10.69
C THR A 222 1.49 11.91 -11.78
N VAL A 223 2.24 12.95 -11.45
CA VAL A 223 2.70 13.95 -12.43
C VAL A 223 3.52 13.30 -13.53
N GLN A 224 4.37 12.34 -13.21
CA GLN A 224 5.22 11.68 -14.19
C GLN A 224 4.43 10.83 -15.18
N LEU A 225 3.39 10.08 -14.73
CA LEU A 225 2.49 9.34 -15.61
C LEU A 225 1.62 10.28 -16.47
N ALA A 226 1.24 11.43 -15.92
CA ALA A 226 0.41 12.40 -16.62
C ALA A 226 1.14 13.23 -17.68
N GLN A 227 2.50 13.18 -17.78
CA GLN A 227 3.28 14.10 -18.64
C GLN A 227 2.83 14.10 -20.09
N ASP A 228 2.70 12.91 -20.68
CA ASP A 228 2.41 12.73 -22.10
C ASP A 228 0.92 12.51 -22.40
N ASP A 229 0.07 12.52 -21.36
CA ASP A 229 -1.37 12.30 -21.50
C ASP A 229 -2.11 13.57 -21.98
N PRO A 230 -2.74 13.55 -23.18
CA PRO A 230 -3.44 14.72 -23.72
C PRO A 230 -4.68 15.11 -22.92
N LEU A 231 -5.30 14.21 -22.14
CA LEU A 231 -6.48 14.49 -21.33
C LEU A 231 -6.15 15.30 -20.08
N ILE A 232 -4.89 15.32 -19.65
CA ILE A 232 -4.47 16.09 -18.48
C ILE A 232 -4.04 17.50 -18.89
N PRO A 233 -4.66 18.56 -18.34
CA PRO A 233 -4.27 19.94 -18.60
C PRO A 233 -2.80 20.20 -18.24
N LYS A 234 -2.07 20.95 -19.09
CA LYS A 234 -0.64 21.29 -18.87
C LYS A 234 -0.36 21.88 -17.49
N GLN A 235 -1.31 22.62 -16.94
CA GLN A 235 -1.20 23.22 -15.61
C GLN A 235 -1.20 22.19 -14.46
N GLN A 236 -1.73 20.99 -14.68
CA GLN A 236 -1.78 19.90 -13.71
C GLN A 236 -0.57 18.94 -13.82
N LYS A 237 0.31 19.14 -14.79
CA LYS A 237 1.50 18.29 -15.04
C LYS A 237 2.76 18.76 -14.31
N SER A 238 2.63 19.46 -13.19
CA SER A 238 3.78 19.99 -12.45
C SER A 238 3.47 20.17 -10.97
N LEU A 239 4.34 19.67 -10.12
CA LEU A 239 4.26 19.83 -8.65
C LEU A 239 4.37 21.30 -8.20
N TRP A 240 5.01 22.14 -9.02
CA TRP A 240 5.19 23.56 -8.73
C TRP A 240 3.97 24.40 -9.04
N ARG A 241 2.91 23.82 -9.63
CA ARG A 241 1.70 24.54 -10.02
C ARG A 241 0.56 24.23 -9.05
N PRO A 242 -0.11 25.26 -8.48
CA PRO A 242 -1.27 25.05 -7.62
C PRO A 242 -2.41 24.26 -8.27
N ALA A 243 -2.49 24.26 -9.61
CA ALA A 243 -3.52 23.54 -10.36
C ALA A 243 -3.45 22.02 -10.16
N PHE A 244 -2.24 21.43 -10.02
CA PHE A 244 -2.07 20.02 -9.69
C PHE A 244 -2.66 19.70 -8.31
N TRP A 245 -2.27 20.45 -7.28
CA TRP A 245 -2.72 20.22 -5.91
C TRP A 245 -4.22 20.42 -5.73
N LYS A 246 -4.80 21.42 -6.43
CA LYS A 246 -6.24 21.63 -6.48
C LYS A 246 -6.98 20.46 -7.18
N ALA A 247 -6.44 19.95 -8.27
CA ALA A 247 -7.01 18.81 -8.97
C ALA A 247 -6.95 17.54 -8.08
N TRP A 248 -5.81 17.27 -7.46
CA TRP A 248 -5.67 16.14 -6.55
C TRP A 248 -6.61 16.25 -5.34
N HIS A 249 -6.71 17.43 -4.72
CA HIS A 249 -7.68 17.65 -3.64
C HIS A 249 -9.13 17.46 -4.09
N ARG A 250 -9.47 17.87 -5.31
CA ARG A 250 -10.81 17.61 -5.88
C ARG A 250 -11.07 16.12 -6.09
N SER A 251 -10.09 15.35 -6.52
CA SER A 251 -10.19 13.88 -6.62
C SER A 251 -10.52 13.24 -5.27
N ASP A 252 -9.94 13.76 -4.16
CA ASP A 252 -10.26 13.33 -2.80
C ASP A 252 -11.69 13.71 -2.39
N LEU A 253 -12.11 14.96 -2.63
CA LEU A 253 -13.47 15.39 -2.33
C LEU A 253 -14.52 14.54 -3.06
N ASN A 254 -14.21 14.13 -4.27
CA ASN A 254 -15.04 13.24 -5.07
C ASN A 254 -14.93 11.75 -4.67
N GLY A 255 -14.01 11.38 -3.77
CA GLY A 255 -13.82 10.02 -3.31
C GLY A 255 -13.04 9.11 -4.26
N TYR A 256 -12.36 9.64 -5.29
CA TYR A 256 -11.62 8.81 -6.23
C TYR A 256 -10.27 8.33 -5.71
N MET A 257 -9.56 9.16 -4.96
CA MET A 257 -8.32 8.79 -4.27
C MET A 257 -8.04 9.76 -3.12
N PRO A 258 -7.33 9.33 -2.05
CA PRO A 258 -6.94 10.21 -0.95
C PRO A 258 -6.09 11.39 -1.43
N GLY A 259 -6.39 12.59 -0.94
CA GLY A 259 -5.70 13.83 -1.30
C GLY A 259 -4.65 14.29 -0.30
N PRO A 260 -3.93 15.39 -0.60
CA PRO A 260 -2.83 15.85 0.24
C PRO A 260 -3.25 16.24 1.65
N VAL A 261 -4.44 16.83 1.82
CA VAL A 261 -4.99 17.18 3.14
C VAL A 261 -5.34 15.91 3.93
N TRP A 262 -5.88 14.91 3.24
CA TRP A 262 -6.18 13.61 3.85
C TRP A 262 -4.91 12.94 4.38
N PHE A 263 -3.82 12.90 3.60
CA PHE A 263 -2.53 12.34 4.05
C PHE A 263 -2.00 13.07 5.28
N PHE A 264 -2.04 14.40 5.28
CA PHE A 264 -1.63 15.20 6.43
C PHE A 264 -2.46 14.89 7.68
N THR A 265 -3.79 14.93 7.59
CA THR A 265 -4.67 14.70 8.74
C THR A 265 -4.59 13.25 9.24
N THR A 266 -4.39 12.28 8.34
CA THR A 266 -4.20 10.88 8.68
C THR A 266 -2.90 10.68 9.46
N SER A 267 -1.79 11.30 9.05
CA SER A 267 -0.52 11.20 9.78
C SER A 267 -0.62 11.72 11.22
N LEU A 268 -1.46 12.71 11.48
CA LEU A 268 -1.63 13.26 12.85
C LEU A 268 -2.19 12.23 13.84
N ARG A 269 -2.95 11.24 13.37
CA ARG A 269 -3.46 10.17 14.25
C ARG A 269 -2.32 9.30 14.80
N PHE A 270 -1.32 9.02 13.98
CA PHE A 270 -0.16 8.21 14.37
C PHE A 270 0.70 8.84 15.46
N PHE A 271 0.66 10.16 15.61
CA PHE A 271 1.39 10.88 16.66
C PHE A 271 0.74 10.78 18.07
N LYS A 272 -0.50 10.33 18.18
CA LYS A 272 -1.16 10.19 19.49
C LYS A 272 -0.41 9.16 20.36
N PRO A 273 -0.16 9.45 21.66
CA PRO A 273 0.51 8.51 22.56
C PRO A 273 -0.19 7.13 22.65
N ASN A 274 -1.52 7.15 22.69
CA ASN A 274 -2.38 5.96 22.75
C ASN A 274 -2.85 5.47 21.38
N TYR A 275 -2.14 5.81 20.31
CA TYR A 275 -2.45 5.32 18.94
C TYR A 275 -2.33 3.80 18.87
N HIS A 276 -3.29 3.18 18.21
CA HIS A 276 -3.21 1.79 17.79
C HIS A 276 -4.00 1.60 16.46
N PRO A 277 -3.44 0.95 15.44
CA PRO A 277 -4.06 0.83 14.12
C PRO A 277 -5.34 -0.02 14.10
N PHE A 278 -5.61 -0.78 15.14
CA PHE A 278 -6.86 -1.53 15.29
C PHE A 278 -8.10 -0.69 15.01
N TYR A 279 -8.08 0.59 15.42
CA TYR A 279 -9.21 1.51 15.31
C TYR A 279 -9.26 2.28 13.98
N GLU A 280 -8.36 2.03 13.05
CA GLU A 280 -8.26 2.78 11.79
C GLU A 280 -9.24 2.30 10.71
N ALA A 281 -9.68 1.03 10.79
CA ALA A 281 -10.49 0.42 9.73
C ALA A 281 -11.42 -0.69 10.24
N SER A 282 -12.46 -1.01 9.46
CA SER A 282 -13.43 -2.07 9.74
C SER A 282 -13.02 -3.38 9.08
N THR A 283 -12.78 -4.39 9.92
CA THR A 283 -12.50 -5.77 9.47
C THR A 283 -13.70 -6.39 8.77
N GLU A 284 -14.91 -6.09 9.21
CA GLU A 284 -16.14 -6.63 8.64
C GLU A 284 -16.32 -6.19 7.17
N LEU A 285 -16.02 -4.91 6.87
CA LEU A 285 -16.04 -4.41 5.49
C LEU A 285 -15.00 -5.10 4.61
N ALA A 286 -13.79 -5.27 5.13
CA ALA A 286 -12.72 -5.95 4.42
C ALA A 286 -13.09 -7.40 4.11
N GLN A 287 -13.54 -8.16 5.10
CA GLN A 287 -13.95 -9.55 4.93
C GLN A 287 -15.14 -9.71 3.98
N SER A 288 -16.11 -8.81 4.07
CA SER A 288 -17.26 -8.81 3.13
C SER A 288 -16.80 -8.63 1.68
N TYR A 289 -15.84 -7.74 1.42
CA TYR A 289 -15.30 -7.56 0.09
C TYR A 289 -14.49 -8.77 -0.37
N LEU A 290 -13.58 -9.27 0.45
CA LEU A 290 -12.69 -10.39 0.11
C LEU A 290 -13.46 -11.67 -0.23
N ALA A 291 -14.66 -11.86 0.33
CA ALA A 291 -15.53 -12.99 0.01
C ALA A 291 -16.12 -12.92 -1.40
N GLN A 292 -16.13 -11.76 -2.05
CA GLN A 292 -16.73 -11.54 -3.37
C GLN A 292 -15.75 -11.00 -4.43
N SER A 293 -14.47 -10.78 -4.09
CA SER A 293 -13.47 -10.31 -5.04
C SER A 293 -13.34 -11.26 -6.24
N ALA A 294 -13.55 -10.71 -7.43
CA ALA A 294 -13.51 -11.49 -8.67
C ALA A 294 -12.14 -12.13 -8.92
N GLY A 295 -11.04 -11.42 -8.60
CA GLY A 295 -9.68 -11.93 -8.72
C GLY A 295 -9.39 -13.11 -7.78
N VAL A 296 -9.91 -13.08 -6.55
CA VAL A 296 -9.81 -14.20 -5.59
C VAL A 296 -10.59 -15.41 -6.09
N LEU A 297 -11.85 -15.20 -6.48
CA LEU A 297 -12.74 -16.27 -6.97
C LEU A 297 -12.20 -16.90 -8.27
N ALA A 298 -11.67 -16.11 -9.20
CA ALA A 298 -11.07 -16.62 -10.43
C ALA A 298 -9.85 -17.50 -10.18
N HIS A 299 -9.04 -17.17 -9.17
CA HIS A 299 -7.90 -18.02 -8.78
C HIS A 299 -8.38 -19.36 -8.19
N GLN A 300 -9.38 -19.35 -7.30
CA GLN A 300 -9.94 -20.55 -6.66
C GLN A 300 -10.53 -21.51 -7.71
N GLN A 301 -11.34 -21.00 -8.64
CA GLN A 301 -11.93 -21.79 -9.73
C GLN A 301 -10.87 -22.47 -10.60
N LYS A 302 -9.78 -21.74 -10.92
CA LYS A 302 -8.66 -22.30 -11.69
C LYS A 302 -7.99 -23.45 -10.94
N ALA A 303 -7.76 -23.30 -9.64
CA ALA A 303 -7.14 -24.34 -8.80
C ALA A 303 -8.00 -25.60 -8.73
N GLU A 304 -9.32 -25.47 -8.56
CA GLU A 304 -10.28 -26.58 -8.55
C GLU A 304 -10.29 -27.33 -9.89
N THR A 305 -10.32 -26.60 -11.02
CA THR A 305 -10.28 -27.21 -12.37
C THR A 305 -9.01 -28.02 -12.59
N LEU A 306 -7.85 -27.51 -12.17
CA LEU A 306 -6.59 -28.24 -12.31
C LEU A 306 -6.54 -29.52 -11.46
N THR A 307 -7.14 -29.51 -10.27
CA THR A 307 -7.22 -30.68 -9.41
C THR A 307 -8.12 -31.78 -10.00
N GLN A 308 -9.24 -31.39 -10.62
CA GLN A 308 -10.16 -32.32 -11.29
C GLN A 308 -9.59 -32.96 -12.56
N VAL A 309 -8.67 -32.28 -13.26
CA VAL A 309 -8.01 -32.83 -14.47
C VAL A 309 -6.90 -33.83 -14.12
N GLN A 310 -6.37 -33.77 -12.88
CA GLN A 310 -5.30 -34.64 -12.39
C GLN A 310 -5.81 -35.85 -11.60
N SER A 311 -7.10 -35.89 -11.29
CA SER A 311 -7.80 -37.02 -10.62
C SER A 311 -8.44 -37.96 -11.65
#